data_ea3bb3e99756b8ca7758960eadc87361
#
_entry.id   ea3bb3e99756b8ca7758960eadc87361
#
_cell.length_a   1.000
_cell.length_b   1.000
_cell.length_c   1.000
_cell.angle_alpha   90.00
_cell.angle_beta   90.00
_cell.angle_gamma   90.00
#
_symmetry.space_group_name_H-M   'P 1'
#
loop_
_entity.id
_entity.type
_entity.pdbx_description
1 polymer ?
#
loop_
_entity_poly.entity_id
_entity_poly.type
_entity_poly.pdbx_seq_one_letter_code
_entity_poly.pdbx_strand_id
1 'polypeptide(L)' 'MATKSANLYARIEPDVKEKAESILSTLGIPASSAINMFYKQIILQ' A
#
# COMPACT_ATOMS: atom_id res chain seq x y z
N MET A 1 16.03 14.94 2.05
CA MET A 1 15.69 13.59 1.65
C MET A 1 14.47 13.09 2.42
N ALA A 2 13.52 12.52 1.72
CA ALA A 2 12.30 12.04 2.37
C ALA A 2 12.57 10.70 3.04
N THR A 3 12.11 10.54 4.27
CA THR A 3 12.19 9.27 4.99
C THR A 3 10.80 8.76 5.29
N LYS A 4 10.66 7.45 5.34
CA LYS A 4 9.37 6.84 5.66
C LYS A 4 9.31 6.63 7.16
N SER A 5 8.91 7.68 7.87
CA SER A 5 8.91 7.66 9.32
C SER A 5 7.52 7.62 9.94
N ALA A 6 6.47 7.81 9.14
CA ALA A 6 5.10 7.74 9.65
C ALA A 6 4.51 6.37 9.40
N ASN A 7 3.77 5.87 10.37
CA ASN A 7 3.10 4.57 10.25
C ASN A 7 1.65 4.76 9.87
N LEU A 8 1.13 3.82 9.12
CA LEU A 8 -0.29 3.79 8.76
C LEU A 8 -0.94 2.55 9.39
N TYR A 9 -1.99 2.78 10.14
CA TYR A 9 -2.74 1.69 10.73
C TYR A 9 -4.15 1.69 10.17
N ALA A 10 -4.52 0.61 9.49
CA ALA A 10 -5.83 0.49 8.87
C ALA A 10 -6.40 -0.90 9.13
N ARG A 11 -7.71 -0.96 9.30
CA ARG A 11 -8.41 -2.22 9.46
C ARG A 11 -9.02 -2.59 8.11
N ILE A 12 -8.68 -3.77 7.65
CA ILE A 12 -9.10 -4.25 6.34
C ILE A 12 -9.64 -5.66 6.50
N GLU A 13 -10.64 -5.99 5.72
CA GLU A 13 -11.17 -7.35 5.73
C GLU A 13 -10.07 -8.34 5.36
N PRO A 14 -9.94 -9.44 6.11
CA PRO A 14 -8.81 -10.36 5.90
C PRO A 14 -8.73 -10.93 4.49
N ASP A 15 -9.86 -11.27 3.88
CA ASP A 15 -9.87 -11.81 2.53
C ASP A 15 -9.43 -10.79 1.49
N VAL A 16 -9.83 -9.52 1.67
CA VAL A 16 -9.40 -8.43 0.78
C VAL A 16 -7.91 -8.22 0.89
N LYS A 17 -7.40 -8.17 2.12
CA LYS A 17 -5.97 -8.01 2.37
C LYS A 17 -5.16 -9.13 1.73
N GLU A 18 -5.59 -10.36 1.94
CA GLU A 18 -4.88 -11.53 1.44
C GLU A 18 -4.82 -11.55 -0.08
N LYS A 19 -5.95 -11.29 -0.73
CA LYS A 19 -6.00 -11.29 -2.18
C LYS A 19 -5.17 -10.17 -2.79
N ALA A 20 -5.26 -8.97 -2.21
CA ALA A 20 -4.50 -7.83 -2.71
C ALA A 20 -3.00 -8.07 -2.55
N GLU A 21 -2.57 -8.56 -1.39
CA GLU A 21 -1.15 -8.79 -1.16
C GLU A 21 -0.61 -9.93 -2.00
N SER A 22 -1.45 -10.91 -2.31
CA SER A 22 -1.06 -12.00 -3.21
C SER A 22 -0.78 -11.48 -4.61
N ILE A 23 -1.63 -10.60 -5.11
CA ILE A 23 -1.46 -10.00 -6.43
C ILE A 23 -0.21 -9.11 -6.44
N LEU A 24 -0.04 -8.30 -5.40
CA LEU A 24 1.13 -7.43 -5.29
C LEU A 24 2.42 -8.22 -5.25
N SER A 25 2.41 -9.35 -4.55
CA SER A 25 3.57 -10.24 -4.48
C SER A 25 3.93 -10.77 -5.85
N THR A 26 2.93 -11.16 -6.63
CA THR A 26 3.15 -11.65 -8.00
C THR A 26 3.77 -10.57 -8.88
N LEU A 27 3.40 -9.32 -8.64
CA LEU A 27 3.94 -8.18 -9.39
C LEU A 27 5.28 -7.68 -8.85
N GLY A 28 5.71 -8.22 -7.72
CA GLY A 28 6.95 -7.80 -7.09
C GLY A 28 6.85 -6.43 -6.41
N ILE A 29 5.64 -6.03 -6.01
CA ILE A 29 5.39 -4.73 -5.39
C ILE A 29 5.08 -4.92 -3.91
N PRO A 30 5.88 -4.36 -2.99
CA PRO A 30 5.54 -4.39 -1.57
C PRO A 30 4.24 -3.63 -1.31
N ALA A 31 3.46 -4.10 -0.33
CA ALA A 31 2.19 -3.45 0.00
C ALA A 31 2.39 -1.98 0.39
N SER A 32 3.47 -1.68 1.11
CA SER A 32 3.74 -0.30 1.51
C SER A 32 3.96 0.61 0.30
N SER A 33 4.58 0.10 -0.75
CA SER A 33 4.78 0.87 -1.97
C SER A 33 3.46 1.14 -2.68
N ALA A 34 2.57 0.14 -2.69
CA ALA A 34 1.25 0.31 -3.31
C ALA A 34 0.44 1.38 -2.58
N ILE A 35 0.50 1.38 -1.25
CA ILE A 35 -0.19 2.37 -0.44
C ILE A 35 0.36 3.77 -0.73
N ASN A 36 1.67 3.90 -0.81
CA ASN A 36 2.31 5.17 -1.14
C ASN A 36 1.86 5.69 -2.50
N MET A 37 1.80 4.80 -3.48
CA MET A 37 1.37 5.20 -4.82
C MET A 37 -0.05 5.74 -4.82
N PHE A 38 -0.95 5.08 -4.09
CA PHE A 38 -2.33 5.53 -4.01
C PHE A 38 -2.44 6.89 -3.33
N TYR A 39 -1.72 7.07 -2.24
CA TYR A 39 -1.73 8.34 -1.52
C TYR A 39 -1.21 9.47 -2.40
N LYS A 40 -0.17 9.21 -3.18
CA LYS A 40 0.37 10.23 -4.09
C LYS A 40 -0.65 10.60 -5.17
N GLN A 41 -1.42 9.64 -5.64
CA GLN A 41 -2.47 9.93 -6.60
C GLN A 41 -3.53 10.86 -6.02
N ILE A 42 -3.87 10.68 -4.77
CA ILE A 42 -4.83 11.56 -4.09
C ILE A 42 -4.31 12.98 -4.05
N ILE A 43 -3.03 13.15 -3.77
CA ILE A 43 -2.42 14.48 -3.69
C ILE A 43 -2.39 15.16 -5.06
N LEU A 44 -2.20 14.38 -6.12
CA LEU A 44 -2.04 14.92 -7.46
C LEU A 44 -3.33 15.39 -8.15
N GLN A 45 -4.49 15.03 -7.62
CA GLN A 45 -5.73 15.46 -8.25
C GLN A 45 -6.14 16.88 -7.90
#